data_55dd00ea02ef4425789a2ca8961fb9b3
#
_entry.id   55dd00ea02ef4425789a2ca8961fb9b3
#
_cell.length_a   1.000
_cell.length_b   1.000
_cell.length_c   1.000
_cell.angle_alpha   90.00
_cell.angle_beta   90.00
_cell.angle_gamma   90.00
#
_symmetry.space_group_name_H-M   'P 1'
#
loop_
_entity.id
_entity.type
_entity.pdbx_description
1 polymer ?
#
loop_
_entity_poly.entity_id
_entity_poly.type
_entity_poly.pdbx_seq_one_letter_code
_entity_poly.pdbx_strand_id
1 'polypeptide(L)'
;MDRTLTPAGKLSGATTVPGELDAAAEALVLASLSQEESRIANVPVSIEPVVDVVRSLGTRVEHSDSCLQIQGTELGQWSAPSATVDLSVCGEAGLPLMAALAGHAFAVRVRVDEASVELARRLIQLLAQMGLTASEESDGVFRFEGERSLRGAEYGNEEIPRTVKLSLLIAAMLAEGRTVVRESASTRDKADHLLRSRGVNIQGTRGADRTERCLGLEGGQTLGSIELEVSGQLNLAMPILTAAMVLRGSSVTVKNVDLRSGKRLFLDLIRQIGADVEVQDEGSKCDLAVKGGSAIKATRVAEKRAEHLLEHVALLAVLATQTEGAFVIRDVSTLRSVHDFDYMAHLVAALRTMGAKVGEYPEGIVVEGGHALKGVELDSNGDPSFVQAFSVAAMLAQGETVIRGTECLDRVFPGFFDTLNSLKGGKR
;
A
#
# COMPACT_ATOMS: atom_id res chain seq x y z
N MET A 1 11.34 20.03 10.84
CA MET A 1 12.35 19.53 11.82
C MET A 1 13.60 19.15 11.03
N ASP A 2 14.80 19.40 11.58
CA ASP A 2 16.05 19.09 10.90
C ASP A 2 16.72 17.89 11.58
N ARG A 3 17.37 17.05 10.79
CA ARG A 3 18.09 15.86 11.29
C ARG A 3 19.54 15.87 10.83
N THR A 4 20.45 15.73 11.78
CA THR A 4 21.88 15.51 11.52
C THR A 4 22.14 14.02 11.48
N LEU A 5 22.70 13.55 10.38
CA LEU A 5 23.03 12.15 10.13
C LEU A 5 24.54 11.98 10.00
N THR A 6 25.07 10.94 10.64
CA THR A 6 26.48 10.58 10.62
C THR A 6 26.74 9.37 9.72
N PRO A 7 27.95 9.25 9.16
CA PRO A 7 28.36 8.06 8.45
C PRO A 7 28.11 6.78 9.23
N ALA A 8 27.80 5.69 8.53
CA ALA A 8 27.64 4.37 9.12
C ALA A 8 28.68 3.39 8.58
N GLY A 9 29.30 2.60 9.44
CA GLY A 9 30.25 1.56 9.00
C GLY A 9 29.53 0.33 8.43
N LYS A 10 28.47 -0.12 9.08
CA LYS A 10 27.64 -1.26 8.69
C LYS A 10 26.28 -1.18 9.37
N LEU A 11 25.32 -1.90 8.81
CA LEU A 11 24.01 -2.14 9.41
C LEU A 11 23.84 -3.63 9.73
N SER A 12 23.18 -3.95 10.85
CA SER A 12 22.93 -5.34 11.23
C SER A 12 21.66 -5.48 12.06
N GLY A 13 20.96 -6.59 11.89
CA GLY A 13 19.76 -6.91 12.64
C GLY A 13 18.53 -7.14 11.76
N ALA A 14 17.38 -7.14 12.40
CA ALA A 14 16.10 -7.29 11.73
C ALA A 14 15.17 -6.14 12.14
N THR A 15 14.30 -5.76 11.20
CA THR A 15 13.29 -4.72 11.41
C THR A 15 12.02 -5.02 10.62
N THR A 16 10.96 -4.28 10.89
CA THR A 16 9.75 -4.20 10.09
C THR A 16 9.59 -2.79 9.53
N VAL A 17 8.72 -2.62 8.58
CA VAL A 17 8.32 -1.32 8.02
C VAL A 17 6.80 -1.15 8.12
N PRO A 18 6.26 0.06 8.09
CA PRO A 18 4.82 0.30 8.12
C PRO A 18 4.07 -0.52 7.09
N GLY A 19 2.89 -1.00 7.47
CA GLY A 19 2.05 -1.88 6.66
C GLY A 19 1.45 -1.19 5.44
N GLU A 20 0.99 -1.99 4.50
CA GLU A 20 0.25 -1.52 3.30
C GLU A 20 -1.10 -0.92 3.71
N LEU A 21 -1.36 0.32 3.24
CA LEU A 21 -2.59 1.04 3.58
C LEU A 21 -3.84 0.33 3.06
N ASP A 22 -3.83 -0.14 1.81
CA ASP A 22 -4.99 -0.78 1.20
C ASP A 22 -5.37 -2.07 1.94
N ALA A 23 -4.35 -2.87 2.34
CA ALA A 23 -4.58 -4.08 3.11
C ALA A 23 -5.08 -3.80 4.53
N ALA A 24 -4.56 -2.75 5.18
CA ALA A 24 -5.02 -2.30 6.49
C ALA A 24 -6.46 -1.77 6.41
N ALA A 25 -6.79 -0.97 5.39
CA ALA A 25 -8.11 -0.41 5.17
C ALA A 25 -9.14 -1.52 4.87
N GLU A 26 -8.82 -2.48 3.99
CA GLU A 26 -9.69 -3.63 3.71
C GLU A 26 -9.95 -4.44 5.00
N ALA A 27 -8.92 -4.70 5.79
CA ALA A 27 -9.06 -5.43 7.04
C ALA A 27 -9.90 -4.66 8.09
N LEU A 28 -9.67 -3.35 8.23
CA LEU A 28 -10.43 -2.50 9.15
C LEU A 28 -11.91 -2.42 8.75
N VAL A 29 -12.19 -2.25 7.46
CA VAL A 29 -13.55 -2.26 6.93
C VAL A 29 -14.24 -3.58 7.25
N LEU A 30 -13.60 -4.71 6.98
CA LEU A 30 -14.17 -6.02 7.29
C LEU A 30 -14.35 -6.24 8.80
N ALA A 31 -13.37 -5.79 9.62
CA ALA A 31 -13.48 -5.84 11.09
C ALA A 31 -14.65 -5.01 11.62
N SER A 32 -14.95 -3.87 10.97
CA SER A 32 -16.10 -3.02 11.35
C SER A 32 -17.46 -3.70 11.12
N LEU A 33 -17.51 -4.72 10.27
CA LEU A 33 -18.71 -5.51 9.96
C LEU A 33 -18.88 -6.74 10.86
N SER A 34 -17.95 -6.98 11.81
CA SER A 34 -17.98 -8.10 12.74
C SER A 34 -18.34 -7.64 14.15
N GLN A 35 -19.19 -8.39 14.84
CA GLN A 35 -19.44 -8.18 16.28
C GLN A 35 -18.31 -8.67 17.18
N GLU A 36 -17.47 -9.55 16.67
CA GLU A 36 -16.35 -10.09 17.42
C GLU A 36 -15.22 -9.07 17.51
N GLU A 37 -14.47 -9.08 18.61
CA GLU A 37 -13.30 -8.23 18.77
C GLU A 37 -12.22 -8.64 17.79
N SER A 38 -11.74 -7.67 17.01
CA SER A 38 -10.73 -7.84 15.97
C SER A 38 -9.46 -7.06 16.32
N ARG A 39 -8.30 -7.57 15.87
CA ARG A 39 -7.01 -6.92 16.08
C ARG A 39 -6.24 -6.84 14.77
N ILE A 40 -5.79 -5.64 14.41
CA ILE A 40 -4.97 -5.41 13.23
C ILE A 40 -3.67 -4.74 13.67
N ALA A 41 -2.55 -5.42 13.48
CA ALA A 41 -1.21 -4.93 13.83
C ALA A 41 -0.44 -4.45 12.60
N ASN A 42 0.59 -3.64 12.83
CA ASN A 42 1.44 -3.03 11.80
C ASN A 42 0.66 -2.16 10.82
N VAL A 43 -0.33 -1.41 11.31
CA VAL A 43 -1.07 -0.46 10.47
C VAL A 43 -0.23 0.80 10.20
N PRO A 44 -0.34 1.40 9.00
CA PRO A 44 0.33 2.67 8.71
C PRO A 44 -0.40 3.85 9.41
N VAL A 45 0.31 4.94 9.70
CA VAL A 45 -0.31 6.14 10.28
C VAL A 45 -1.39 6.74 9.39
N SER A 46 -1.25 6.60 8.09
CA SER A 46 -2.23 7.06 7.09
C SER A 46 -3.59 6.34 7.16
N ILE A 47 -3.76 5.35 8.06
CA ILE A 47 -5.05 4.65 8.27
C ILE A 47 -6.10 5.52 9.00
N GLU A 48 -5.68 6.56 9.73
CA GLU A 48 -6.56 7.32 10.62
C GLU A 48 -7.82 7.89 9.96
N PRO A 49 -7.78 8.43 8.72
CA PRO A 49 -9.00 8.85 8.04
C PRO A 49 -10.00 7.71 7.82
N VAL A 50 -9.53 6.48 7.58
CA VAL A 50 -10.39 5.30 7.43
C VAL A 50 -10.98 4.88 8.78
N VAL A 51 -10.20 5.01 9.86
CA VAL A 51 -10.67 4.80 11.24
C VAL A 51 -11.82 5.76 11.58
N ASP A 52 -11.70 7.02 11.20
CA ASP A 52 -12.75 8.02 11.44
C ASP A 52 -14.04 7.69 10.67
N VAL A 53 -13.94 7.19 9.46
CA VAL A 53 -15.10 6.73 8.69
C VAL A 53 -15.83 5.61 9.43
N VAL A 54 -15.13 4.54 9.82
CA VAL A 54 -15.80 3.40 10.49
C VAL A 54 -16.33 3.78 11.87
N ARG A 55 -15.66 4.68 12.60
CA ARG A 55 -16.17 5.26 13.85
C ARG A 55 -17.48 6.03 13.65
N SER A 56 -17.59 6.77 12.54
CA SER A 56 -18.82 7.52 12.20
C SER A 56 -20.03 6.61 11.96
N LEU A 57 -19.77 5.33 11.62
CA LEU A 57 -20.77 4.28 11.41
C LEU A 57 -21.06 3.47 12.69
N GLY A 58 -20.46 3.84 13.82
CA GLY A 58 -20.71 3.21 15.13
C GLY A 58 -19.68 2.14 15.54
N THR A 59 -18.65 1.91 14.75
CA THR A 59 -17.57 0.99 15.12
C THR A 59 -16.70 1.61 16.22
N ARG A 60 -16.44 0.85 17.27
CA ARG A 60 -15.48 1.26 18.30
C ARG A 60 -14.07 0.84 17.86
N VAL A 61 -13.17 1.80 17.74
CA VAL A 61 -11.77 1.57 17.38
C VAL A 61 -10.86 2.22 18.40
N GLU A 62 -10.01 1.43 19.04
CA GLU A 62 -8.91 1.88 19.87
C GLU A 62 -7.61 1.75 19.07
N HIS A 63 -6.89 2.86 18.91
CA HIS A 63 -5.63 2.90 18.18
C HIS A 63 -4.49 3.16 19.17
N SER A 64 -3.53 2.24 19.25
CA SER A 64 -2.32 2.38 20.07
C SER A 64 -1.10 1.99 19.24
N ASP A 65 -0.13 2.86 19.13
CA ASP A 65 1.06 2.72 18.29
C ASP A 65 0.69 2.36 16.84
N SER A 66 1.04 1.16 16.40
CA SER A 66 0.71 0.64 15.07
C SER A 66 -0.32 -0.51 15.13
N CYS A 67 -1.19 -0.52 16.13
CA CYS A 67 -2.17 -1.57 16.35
C CYS A 67 -3.57 -1.00 16.55
N LEU A 68 -4.56 -1.56 15.86
CA LEU A 68 -5.98 -1.29 16.04
C LEU A 68 -6.64 -2.45 16.79
N GLN A 69 -7.43 -2.11 17.84
CA GLN A 69 -8.41 -3.00 18.45
C GLN A 69 -9.78 -2.52 18.02
N ILE A 70 -10.57 -3.40 17.41
CA ILE A 70 -11.81 -3.04 16.72
C ILE A 70 -12.95 -3.88 17.32
N GLN A 71 -13.98 -3.20 17.75
CA GLN A 71 -15.28 -3.78 18.08
C GLN A 71 -16.28 -3.25 17.09
N GLY A 72 -16.58 -4.02 16.06
CA GLY A 72 -17.52 -3.61 15.01
C GLY A 72 -18.97 -3.71 15.45
N THR A 73 -19.84 -3.31 14.55
CA THR A 73 -21.29 -3.38 14.72
C THR A 73 -21.83 -4.50 13.83
N GLU A 74 -22.78 -5.26 14.36
CA GLU A 74 -23.42 -6.33 13.57
C GLU A 74 -23.93 -5.80 12.23
N LEU A 75 -23.67 -6.54 11.17
CA LEU A 75 -24.23 -6.29 9.84
C LEU A 75 -25.76 -6.12 9.95
N GLY A 76 -26.28 -5.03 9.39
CA GLY A 76 -27.72 -4.72 9.43
C GLY A 76 -28.18 -3.89 10.65
N GLN A 77 -27.32 -3.61 11.61
CA GLN A 77 -27.65 -2.85 12.84
C GLN A 77 -27.13 -1.41 12.85
N TRP A 78 -26.61 -0.91 11.73
CA TRP A 78 -26.12 0.47 11.68
C TRP A 78 -27.25 1.49 11.74
N SER A 79 -26.98 2.60 12.39
CA SER A 79 -27.87 3.77 12.42
C SER A 79 -27.65 4.62 11.15
N ALA A 80 -28.73 5.30 10.72
CA ALA A 80 -28.65 6.21 9.57
C ALA A 80 -27.61 7.31 9.82
N PRO A 81 -26.60 7.48 8.97
CA PRO A 81 -25.66 8.57 9.08
C PRO A 81 -26.35 9.92 8.89
N SER A 82 -26.01 10.91 9.71
CA SER A 82 -26.59 12.27 9.63
C SER A 82 -25.99 13.13 8.50
N ALA A 83 -24.85 12.70 7.95
CA ALA A 83 -24.12 13.39 6.90
C ALA A 83 -23.73 12.42 5.78
N THR A 84 -23.19 12.96 4.68
CA THR A 84 -22.57 12.15 3.62
C THR A 84 -21.42 11.34 4.20
N VAL A 85 -21.43 10.03 3.97
CA VAL A 85 -20.32 9.13 4.34
C VAL A 85 -19.21 9.30 3.28
N ASP A 86 -18.10 9.87 3.68
CA ASP A 86 -16.97 10.10 2.79
C ASP A 86 -16.03 8.90 2.78
N LEU A 87 -16.19 8.05 1.77
CA LEU A 87 -15.34 6.87 1.53
C LEU A 87 -14.14 7.19 0.63
N SER A 88 -13.97 8.44 0.18
CA SER A 88 -12.86 8.82 -0.70
C SER A 88 -11.47 8.59 -0.08
N VAL A 89 -11.42 8.64 1.25
CA VAL A 89 -10.19 8.36 2.02
C VAL A 89 -9.86 6.86 2.15
N CYS A 90 -10.82 6.00 1.78
CA CYS A 90 -10.67 4.54 1.87
C CYS A 90 -10.16 3.91 0.57
N GLY A 91 -10.12 4.66 -0.54
CA GLY A 91 -9.84 4.11 -1.85
C GLY A 91 -10.80 2.95 -2.20
N GLU A 92 -10.31 1.93 -2.88
CA GLU A 92 -11.12 0.76 -3.21
C GLU A 92 -11.67 0.00 -1.99
N ALA A 93 -11.01 0.10 -0.81
CA ALA A 93 -11.51 -0.52 0.42
C ALA A 93 -12.83 0.10 0.92
N GLY A 94 -13.22 1.26 0.41
CA GLY A 94 -14.53 1.87 0.65
C GLY A 94 -15.70 1.13 -0.01
N LEU A 95 -15.49 0.38 -1.09
CA LEU A 95 -16.55 -0.34 -1.80
C LEU A 95 -17.25 -1.42 -0.94
N PRO A 96 -16.56 -2.25 -0.13
CA PRO A 96 -17.20 -3.10 0.86
C PRO A 96 -18.10 -2.37 1.86
N LEU A 97 -17.69 -1.19 2.36
CA LEU A 97 -18.55 -0.35 3.22
C LEU A 97 -19.75 0.18 2.46
N MET A 98 -19.55 0.63 1.22
CA MET A 98 -20.63 1.07 0.33
C MET A 98 -21.67 -0.04 0.12
N ALA A 99 -21.23 -1.27 -0.09
CA ALA A 99 -22.10 -2.44 -0.23
C ALA A 99 -22.85 -2.78 1.08
N ALA A 100 -22.19 -2.69 2.21
CA ALA A 100 -22.82 -2.87 3.52
C ALA A 100 -23.87 -1.78 3.76
N LEU A 101 -23.59 -0.51 3.50
CA LEU A 101 -24.55 0.60 3.57
C LEU A 101 -25.75 0.38 2.63
N ALA A 102 -25.53 -0.20 1.45
CA ALA A 102 -26.59 -0.54 0.51
C ALA A 102 -27.58 -1.58 1.07
N GLY A 103 -27.17 -2.43 1.99
CA GLY A 103 -28.00 -3.42 2.66
C GLY A 103 -28.92 -2.88 3.76
N HIS A 104 -28.76 -1.61 4.18
CA HIS A 104 -29.53 -1.01 5.28
C HIS A 104 -30.78 -0.26 4.77
N ALA A 105 -31.84 -0.26 5.57
CA ALA A 105 -33.15 0.32 5.22
C ALA A 105 -33.24 1.82 5.51
N PHE A 106 -32.17 2.59 5.34
CA PHE A 106 -32.16 4.04 5.47
C PHE A 106 -31.57 4.71 4.23
N ALA A 107 -31.98 5.95 3.96
CA ALA A 107 -31.35 6.74 2.90
C ALA A 107 -29.95 7.19 3.33
N VAL A 108 -28.98 7.10 2.44
CA VAL A 108 -27.60 7.51 2.70
C VAL A 108 -26.95 8.09 1.46
N ARG A 109 -26.12 9.11 1.66
CA ARG A 109 -25.21 9.64 0.65
C ARG A 109 -23.81 9.11 0.90
N VAL A 110 -23.17 8.68 -0.15
CA VAL A 110 -21.81 8.11 -0.11
C VAL A 110 -20.96 8.82 -1.15
N ARG A 111 -19.77 9.25 -0.76
CA ARG A 111 -18.76 9.80 -1.66
C ARG A 111 -17.61 8.81 -1.81
N VAL A 112 -17.12 8.60 -3.02
CA VAL A 112 -15.92 7.84 -3.33
C VAL A 112 -14.87 8.73 -4.01
N ASP A 113 -13.61 8.32 -4.02
CA ASP A 113 -12.54 8.99 -4.75
C ASP A 113 -12.67 8.80 -6.27
N GLU A 114 -12.02 9.66 -7.04
CA GLU A 114 -12.09 9.67 -8.51
C GLU A 114 -11.67 8.31 -9.12
N ALA A 115 -10.63 7.68 -8.56
CA ALA A 115 -10.13 6.39 -9.06
C ALA A 115 -11.14 5.24 -8.84
N SER A 116 -11.99 5.33 -7.82
CA SER A 116 -12.98 4.31 -7.44
C SER A 116 -14.35 4.51 -8.08
N VAL A 117 -14.62 5.65 -8.77
CA VAL A 117 -15.94 5.98 -9.31
C VAL A 117 -16.48 4.91 -10.27
N GLU A 118 -15.67 4.44 -11.21
CA GLU A 118 -16.09 3.43 -12.18
C GLU A 118 -16.41 2.08 -11.51
N LEU A 119 -15.62 1.70 -10.49
CA LEU A 119 -15.89 0.48 -9.70
C LEU A 119 -17.17 0.63 -8.88
N ALA A 120 -17.42 1.82 -8.31
CA ALA A 120 -18.65 2.13 -7.58
C ALA A 120 -19.89 2.08 -8.50
N ARG A 121 -19.81 2.66 -9.71
CA ARG A 121 -20.88 2.54 -10.73
C ARG A 121 -21.15 1.10 -11.07
N ARG A 122 -20.09 0.30 -11.28
CA ARG A 122 -20.22 -1.12 -11.56
C ARG A 122 -20.87 -1.88 -10.41
N LEU A 123 -20.48 -1.60 -9.17
CA LEU A 123 -21.09 -2.19 -7.98
C LEU A 123 -22.58 -1.86 -7.89
N ILE A 124 -22.95 -0.59 -8.07
CA ILE A 124 -24.37 -0.15 -8.05
C ILE A 124 -25.20 -0.87 -9.10
N GLN A 125 -24.68 -1.03 -10.33
CA GLN A 125 -25.36 -1.76 -11.40
C GLN A 125 -25.65 -3.22 -10.99
N LEU A 126 -24.72 -3.88 -10.32
CA LEU A 126 -24.90 -5.25 -9.83
C LEU A 126 -25.89 -5.28 -8.66
N LEU A 127 -25.78 -4.35 -7.71
CA LEU A 127 -26.69 -4.26 -6.56
C LEU A 127 -28.13 -3.88 -6.97
N ALA A 128 -28.31 -3.19 -8.10
CA ALA A 128 -29.65 -2.92 -8.65
C ALA A 128 -30.41 -4.22 -8.98
N GLN A 129 -29.71 -5.29 -9.38
CA GLN A 129 -30.32 -6.60 -9.59
C GLN A 129 -30.79 -7.24 -8.27
N MET A 130 -30.22 -6.81 -7.14
CA MET A 130 -30.66 -7.21 -5.79
C MET A 130 -31.74 -6.29 -5.23
N GLY A 131 -32.20 -5.28 -5.98
CA GLY A 131 -33.23 -4.34 -5.59
C GLY A 131 -32.74 -3.01 -5.02
N LEU A 132 -31.43 -2.70 -5.11
CA LEU A 132 -30.92 -1.38 -4.73
C LEU A 132 -31.48 -0.30 -5.66
N THR A 133 -32.06 0.75 -5.08
CA THR A 133 -32.38 1.99 -5.78
C THR A 133 -31.35 3.05 -5.42
N ALA A 134 -30.60 3.49 -6.39
CA ALA A 134 -29.54 4.50 -6.22
C ALA A 134 -29.55 5.50 -7.36
N SER A 135 -29.09 6.72 -7.08
CA SER A 135 -28.84 7.78 -8.04
C SER A 135 -27.47 8.39 -7.83
N GLU A 136 -26.83 8.81 -8.91
CA GLU A 136 -25.60 9.59 -8.86
C GLU A 136 -25.98 11.08 -8.88
N GLU A 137 -25.72 11.81 -7.78
CA GLU A 137 -26.07 13.23 -7.64
C GLU A 137 -25.00 14.14 -8.27
N SER A 138 -23.75 13.72 -8.22
CA SER A 138 -22.60 14.35 -8.88
C SER A 138 -21.50 13.30 -9.04
N ASP A 139 -20.45 13.59 -9.79
CA ASP A 139 -19.36 12.65 -10.02
C ASP A 139 -18.78 12.14 -8.68
N GLY A 140 -18.83 10.82 -8.49
CA GLY A 140 -18.37 10.15 -7.27
C GLY A 140 -19.28 10.32 -6.04
N VAL A 141 -20.47 10.94 -6.15
CA VAL A 141 -21.43 11.07 -5.05
C VAL A 141 -22.72 10.33 -5.39
N PHE A 142 -22.99 9.27 -4.64
CA PHE A 142 -24.14 8.39 -4.84
C PHE A 142 -25.12 8.52 -3.68
N ARG A 143 -26.41 8.54 -4.00
CA ARG A 143 -27.50 8.48 -3.03
C ARG A 143 -28.20 7.14 -3.13
N PHE A 144 -28.33 6.45 -2.01
CA PHE A 144 -29.16 5.27 -1.86
C PHE A 144 -30.47 5.65 -1.21
N GLU A 145 -31.58 5.16 -1.77
CA GLU A 145 -32.91 5.39 -1.20
C GLU A 145 -33.14 4.49 0.01
N GLY A 146 -33.98 4.94 0.96
CA GLY A 146 -34.38 4.16 2.13
C GLY A 146 -35.43 3.06 1.81
N GLU A 147 -35.89 2.37 2.83
CA GLU A 147 -36.97 1.37 2.77
C GLU A 147 -36.71 0.22 1.79
N ARG A 148 -35.49 -0.31 1.78
CA ARG A 148 -35.08 -1.40 0.89
C ARG A 148 -34.72 -2.68 1.64
N SER A 149 -35.01 -3.80 1.01
CA SER A 149 -34.49 -5.11 1.38
C SER A 149 -33.81 -5.68 0.14
N LEU A 150 -32.51 -5.94 0.24
CA LEU A 150 -31.80 -6.61 -0.82
C LEU A 150 -32.26 -8.06 -0.94
N ARG A 151 -32.40 -8.55 -2.15
CA ARG A 151 -32.76 -9.96 -2.44
C ARG A 151 -31.62 -10.64 -3.15
N GLY A 152 -31.46 -11.93 -2.90
CA GLY A 152 -30.49 -12.74 -3.61
C GLY A 152 -30.69 -12.68 -5.12
N ALA A 153 -29.59 -12.65 -5.87
CA ALA A 153 -29.60 -12.58 -7.33
C ALA A 153 -28.57 -13.53 -7.93
N GLU A 154 -28.74 -13.84 -9.23
CA GLU A 154 -27.77 -14.65 -9.99
C GLU A 154 -27.00 -13.79 -10.96
N TYR A 155 -25.66 -13.85 -10.88
CA TYR A 155 -24.73 -13.17 -11.76
C TYR A 155 -24.04 -14.16 -12.68
N GLY A 156 -24.07 -13.87 -13.99
CA GLY A 156 -23.45 -14.68 -15.03
C GLY A 156 -21.93 -14.56 -15.06
N ASN A 157 -21.34 -15.06 -16.17
CA ASN A 157 -19.88 -15.04 -16.39
C ASN A 157 -19.35 -13.64 -16.77
N GLU A 158 -19.80 -12.62 -16.10
CA GLU A 158 -19.29 -11.26 -16.27
C GLU A 158 -17.92 -11.13 -15.61
N GLU A 159 -17.07 -10.32 -16.21
CA GLU A 159 -15.81 -9.95 -15.58
C GLU A 159 -16.11 -8.96 -14.44
N ILE A 160 -16.04 -9.45 -13.21
CA ILE A 160 -16.27 -8.65 -12.00
C ILE A 160 -14.91 -8.45 -11.33
N PRO A 161 -14.44 -7.19 -11.17
CA PRO A 161 -13.21 -6.89 -10.44
C PRO A 161 -13.26 -7.45 -9.01
N ARG A 162 -12.11 -7.86 -8.47
CA ARG A 162 -12.02 -8.52 -7.15
C ARG A 162 -12.73 -7.73 -6.05
N THR A 163 -12.49 -6.41 -5.96
CA THR A 163 -13.04 -5.55 -4.91
C THR A 163 -14.57 -5.43 -5.06
N VAL A 164 -15.08 -5.31 -6.29
CA VAL A 164 -16.52 -5.29 -6.58
C VAL A 164 -17.16 -6.63 -6.21
N LYS A 165 -16.49 -7.75 -6.49
CA LYS A 165 -16.97 -9.08 -6.11
C LYS A 165 -17.02 -9.27 -4.60
N LEU A 166 -15.98 -8.85 -3.87
CA LEU A 166 -15.97 -8.86 -2.41
C LEU A 166 -17.15 -8.04 -1.85
N SER A 167 -17.36 -6.84 -2.39
CA SER A 167 -18.46 -5.95 -2.00
C SER A 167 -19.83 -6.58 -2.28
N LEU A 168 -19.99 -7.22 -3.45
CA LEU A 168 -21.20 -7.92 -3.81
C LEU A 168 -21.51 -9.09 -2.85
N LEU A 169 -20.49 -9.86 -2.45
CA LEU A 169 -20.64 -10.94 -1.49
C LEU A 169 -21.00 -10.41 -0.08
N ILE A 170 -20.50 -9.23 0.33
CA ILE A 170 -20.90 -8.58 1.58
C ILE A 170 -22.36 -8.13 1.50
N ALA A 171 -22.78 -7.51 0.41
CA ALA A 171 -24.20 -7.17 0.22
C ALA A 171 -25.08 -8.43 0.24
N ALA A 172 -24.62 -9.54 -0.32
CA ALA A 172 -25.32 -10.81 -0.32
C ALA A 172 -25.50 -11.41 1.09
N MET A 173 -24.59 -11.12 2.03
CA MET A 173 -24.76 -11.53 3.44
C MET A 173 -25.96 -10.80 4.10
N LEU A 174 -26.29 -9.59 3.65
CA LEU A 174 -27.43 -8.78 4.11
C LEU A 174 -28.74 -9.04 3.34
N ALA A 175 -28.66 -9.75 2.22
CA ALA A 175 -29.81 -9.98 1.36
C ALA A 175 -30.72 -11.10 1.88
N GLU A 176 -32.00 -11.06 1.50
CA GLU A 176 -32.91 -12.19 1.68
C GLU A 176 -32.72 -13.23 0.57
N GLY A 177 -32.53 -14.49 0.96
CA GLY A 177 -32.36 -15.61 0.03
C GLY A 177 -30.94 -15.78 -0.49
N ARG A 178 -30.81 -16.46 -1.60
CA ARG A 178 -29.53 -16.93 -2.13
C ARG A 178 -29.00 -16.05 -3.25
N THR A 179 -27.72 -15.69 -3.15
CA THR A 179 -26.96 -15.04 -4.24
C THR A 179 -26.00 -16.04 -4.88
N VAL A 180 -25.92 -16.04 -6.20
CA VAL A 180 -25.00 -16.89 -6.97
C VAL A 180 -24.14 -16.03 -7.89
N VAL A 181 -22.83 -16.20 -7.79
CA VAL A 181 -21.86 -15.56 -8.69
C VAL A 181 -21.14 -16.63 -9.49
N ARG A 182 -21.23 -16.57 -10.82
CA ARG A 182 -20.52 -17.47 -11.73
C ARG A 182 -19.17 -16.85 -12.11
N GLU A 183 -18.12 -17.63 -12.06
CA GLU A 183 -16.75 -17.22 -12.37
C GLU A 183 -16.17 -18.13 -13.44
N SER A 184 -15.46 -17.55 -14.41
CA SER A 184 -14.57 -18.31 -15.31
C SER A 184 -13.21 -18.54 -14.65
N ALA A 185 -12.36 -19.37 -15.27
CA ALA A 185 -11.00 -19.58 -14.80
C ALA A 185 -10.15 -18.28 -14.83
N SER A 186 -10.43 -17.39 -15.78
CA SER A 186 -9.73 -16.11 -15.95
C SER A 186 -10.14 -15.04 -14.94
N THR A 187 -11.37 -15.12 -14.40
CA THR A 187 -11.92 -14.14 -13.44
C THR A 187 -11.83 -14.60 -11.98
N ARG A 188 -11.25 -15.79 -11.76
CA ARG A 188 -11.12 -16.38 -10.43
C ARG A 188 -10.09 -15.62 -9.59
N ASP A 189 -10.54 -15.09 -8.46
CA ASP A 189 -9.73 -14.41 -7.47
C ASP A 189 -9.89 -15.05 -6.07
N LYS A 190 -9.44 -14.38 -5.02
CA LYS A 190 -9.49 -14.86 -3.63
C LYS A 190 -10.54 -14.13 -2.77
N ALA A 191 -11.48 -13.37 -3.34
CA ALA A 191 -12.48 -12.62 -2.58
C ALA A 191 -13.32 -13.53 -1.67
N ASP A 192 -13.77 -14.67 -2.18
CA ASP A 192 -14.51 -15.65 -1.40
C ASP A 192 -13.68 -16.33 -0.30
N HIS A 193 -12.39 -16.54 -0.53
CA HIS A 193 -11.50 -17.11 0.48
C HIS A 193 -11.35 -16.22 1.70
N LEU A 194 -11.34 -14.90 1.51
CA LEU A 194 -11.26 -13.93 2.58
C LEU A 194 -12.47 -14.04 3.52
N LEU A 195 -13.67 -14.09 2.96
CA LEU A 195 -14.91 -14.23 3.74
C LEU A 195 -15.05 -15.63 4.37
N ARG A 196 -14.68 -16.69 3.65
CA ARG A 196 -14.70 -18.06 4.19
C ARG A 196 -13.76 -18.23 5.38
N SER A 197 -12.57 -17.59 5.33
CA SER A 197 -11.62 -17.64 6.45
C SER A 197 -12.16 -16.93 7.70
N ARG A 198 -13.27 -16.19 7.57
CA ARG A 198 -13.98 -15.47 8.64
C ARG A 198 -15.34 -16.11 8.97
N GLY A 199 -15.52 -17.38 8.64
CA GLY A 199 -16.70 -18.16 9.01
C GLY A 199 -17.89 -18.06 8.05
N VAL A 200 -17.81 -17.23 7.00
CA VAL A 200 -18.91 -17.11 6.02
C VAL A 200 -19.01 -18.39 5.18
N ASN A 201 -20.20 -18.99 5.17
CA ASN A 201 -20.47 -20.19 4.39
C ASN A 201 -20.78 -19.84 2.94
N ILE A 202 -19.78 -19.88 2.09
CA ILE A 202 -19.91 -19.72 0.64
C ILE A 202 -19.74 -21.09 -0.03
N GLN A 203 -20.77 -21.60 -0.63
CA GLN A 203 -20.73 -22.87 -1.36
C GLN A 203 -20.04 -22.66 -2.70
N GLY A 204 -19.04 -23.49 -3.01
CA GLY A 204 -18.37 -23.50 -4.32
C GLY A 204 -18.73 -24.77 -5.08
N THR A 205 -19.47 -24.65 -6.17
CA THR A 205 -19.75 -25.77 -7.08
C THR A 205 -19.04 -25.56 -8.41
N ARG A 206 -18.58 -26.63 -9.04
CA ARG A 206 -18.07 -26.58 -10.41
C ARG A 206 -19.26 -26.50 -11.37
N GLY A 207 -19.22 -25.61 -12.34
CA GLY A 207 -20.18 -25.57 -13.43
C GLY A 207 -20.10 -26.83 -14.29
N ALA A 208 -21.08 -27.01 -15.21
CA ALA A 208 -21.12 -28.12 -16.14
C ALA A 208 -19.84 -28.18 -17.01
N ASP A 209 -19.29 -27.03 -17.35
CA ASP A 209 -17.95 -26.88 -17.88
C ASP A 209 -16.97 -26.74 -16.72
N ARG A 210 -15.97 -27.63 -16.63
CA ARG A 210 -14.96 -27.62 -15.54
C ARG A 210 -14.15 -26.33 -15.44
N THR A 211 -14.28 -25.43 -16.40
CA THR A 211 -13.67 -24.09 -16.42
C THR A 211 -14.45 -23.09 -15.57
N GLU A 212 -15.73 -23.34 -15.31
CA GLU A 212 -16.59 -22.47 -14.52
C GLU A 212 -16.66 -22.90 -13.04
N ARG A 213 -16.83 -21.90 -12.19
CA ARG A 213 -17.11 -22.05 -10.75
C ARG A 213 -18.31 -21.20 -10.38
N CYS A 214 -19.23 -21.75 -9.60
CA CYS A 214 -20.34 -21.01 -9.04
C CYS A 214 -20.12 -20.83 -7.54
N LEU A 215 -20.17 -19.59 -7.08
CA LEU A 215 -20.16 -19.23 -5.67
C LEU A 215 -21.60 -18.98 -5.23
N GLY A 216 -22.13 -19.79 -4.32
CA GLY A 216 -23.46 -19.62 -3.75
C GLY A 216 -23.37 -19.18 -2.29
N LEU A 217 -24.08 -18.11 -1.92
CA LEU A 217 -24.13 -17.57 -0.58
C LEU A 217 -25.58 -17.32 -0.17
N GLU A 218 -25.99 -17.87 0.98
CA GLU A 218 -27.28 -17.55 1.63
C GLU A 218 -27.09 -16.30 2.50
N GLY A 219 -28.07 -15.39 2.49
CA GLY A 219 -28.06 -14.21 3.35
C GLY A 219 -28.25 -14.52 4.83
N GLY A 220 -28.20 -13.47 5.65
CA GLY A 220 -28.36 -13.59 7.11
C GLY A 220 -27.14 -14.18 7.83
N GLN A 221 -25.96 -14.10 7.24
CA GLN A 221 -24.71 -14.58 7.83
C GLN A 221 -23.94 -13.45 8.49
N THR A 222 -23.16 -13.79 9.51
CA THR A 222 -22.27 -12.89 10.24
C THR A 222 -20.82 -13.12 9.81
N LEU A 223 -19.99 -12.10 9.99
CA LEU A 223 -18.55 -12.15 9.77
C LEU A 223 -17.83 -12.33 11.11
N GLY A 224 -16.93 -13.29 11.19
CA GLY A 224 -16.08 -13.51 12.37
C GLY A 224 -14.96 -12.48 12.49
N SER A 225 -14.26 -12.50 13.62
CA SER A 225 -13.17 -11.58 13.95
C SER A 225 -12.00 -11.62 12.96
N ILE A 226 -11.23 -10.54 12.96
CA ILE A 226 -10.00 -10.39 12.16
C ILE A 226 -8.81 -10.27 13.08
N GLU A 227 -7.92 -11.25 13.02
CA GLU A 227 -6.57 -11.21 13.55
C GLU A 227 -5.61 -11.10 12.37
N LEU A 228 -4.97 -9.94 12.22
CA LEU A 228 -4.08 -9.68 11.08
C LEU A 228 -2.88 -8.84 11.51
N GLU A 229 -1.70 -9.25 11.04
CA GLU A 229 -0.51 -8.42 11.00
C GLU A 229 -0.31 -7.99 9.55
N VAL A 230 -0.50 -6.69 9.26
CA VAL A 230 -0.40 -6.14 7.90
C VAL A 230 1.04 -6.23 7.42
N SER A 231 1.23 -6.74 6.20
CA SER A 231 2.56 -6.82 5.62
C SER A 231 3.08 -5.43 5.26
N GLY A 232 4.38 -5.23 5.51
CA GLY A 232 5.05 -3.95 5.30
C GLY A 232 5.15 -3.54 3.84
N GLN A 233 5.17 -2.26 3.58
CA GLN A 233 5.31 -1.69 2.25
C GLN A 233 6.72 -1.90 1.72
N LEU A 234 6.84 -2.51 0.53
CA LEU A 234 8.14 -2.75 -0.09
C LEU A 234 8.91 -1.45 -0.39
N ASN A 235 8.23 -0.39 -0.83
CA ASN A 235 8.84 0.91 -1.08
C ASN A 235 9.48 1.53 0.17
N LEU A 236 8.92 1.30 1.36
CA LEU A 236 9.50 1.74 2.64
C LEU A 236 10.66 0.85 3.11
N ALA A 237 10.70 -0.40 2.66
CA ALA A 237 11.83 -1.29 2.92
C ALA A 237 13.06 -0.97 2.05
N MET A 238 12.85 -0.46 0.82
CA MET A 238 13.91 -0.25 -0.17
C MET A 238 15.06 0.65 0.33
N PRO A 239 14.84 1.77 1.02
CA PRO A 239 15.95 2.59 1.56
C PRO A 239 16.83 1.81 2.55
N ILE A 240 16.22 1.00 3.43
CA ILE A 240 16.94 0.18 4.42
C ILE A 240 17.74 -0.92 3.73
N LEU A 241 17.14 -1.62 2.75
CA LEU A 241 17.80 -2.66 1.98
C LEU A 241 18.95 -2.08 1.12
N THR A 242 18.73 -0.91 0.51
CA THR A 242 19.75 -0.19 -0.26
C THR A 242 20.94 0.21 0.61
N ALA A 243 20.68 0.79 1.79
CA ALA A 243 21.73 1.13 2.75
C ALA A 243 22.53 -0.10 3.16
N ALA A 244 21.84 -1.21 3.49
CA ALA A 244 22.51 -2.47 3.86
C ALA A 244 23.35 -3.03 2.72
N MET A 245 22.86 -2.96 1.48
CA MET A 245 23.54 -3.48 0.29
C MET A 245 24.87 -2.77 0.01
N VAL A 246 24.89 -1.43 0.13
CA VAL A 246 26.07 -0.62 -0.21
C VAL A 246 27.09 -0.52 0.95
N LEU A 247 26.68 -0.68 2.21
CA LEU A 247 27.56 -0.67 3.36
C LEU A 247 28.20 -2.05 3.58
N ARG A 248 29.52 -2.15 3.38
CA ARG A 248 30.25 -3.43 3.53
C ARG A 248 30.10 -4.05 4.89
N GLY A 249 29.88 -5.37 4.93
CA GLY A 249 29.73 -6.15 6.17
C GLY A 249 28.37 -5.98 6.86
N SER A 250 27.42 -5.34 6.19
CA SER A 250 26.03 -5.30 6.64
C SER A 250 25.33 -6.63 6.46
N SER A 251 24.37 -6.91 7.37
CA SER A 251 23.46 -8.05 7.29
C SER A 251 22.14 -7.62 7.92
N VAL A 252 21.15 -7.32 7.09
CA VAL A 252 19.85 -6.80 7.52
C VAL A 252 18.73 -7.64 6.96
N THR A 253 17.73 -7.94 7.79
CA THR A 253 16.48 -8.57 7.38
C THR A 253 15.32 -7.61 7.62
N VAL A 254 14.56 -7.27 6.56
CA VAL A 254 13.27 -6.59 6.69
C VAL A 254 12.19 -7.67 6.64
N LYS A 255 11.45 -7.80 7.74
CA LYS A 255 10.47 -8.87 7.94
C LYS A 255 9.09 -8.50 7.43
N ASN A 256 8.31 -9.52 7.06
CA ASN A 256 6.90 -9.43 6.71
C ASN A 256 6.61 -8.35 5.66
N VAL A 257 7.29 -8.38 4.51
CA VAL A 257 7.10 -7.40 3.42
C VAL A 257 6.13 -7.96 2.39
N ASP A 258 5.23 -7.10 1.86
CA ASP A 258 4.34 -7.48 0.75
C ASP A 258 5.06 -7.42 -0.60
N LEU A 259 5.19 -8.57 -1.24
CA LEU A 259 5.75 -8.70 -2.59
C LEU A 259 4.70 -8.96 -3.69
N ARG A 260 3.39 -8.98 -3.36
CA ARG A 260 2.33 -9.39 -4.30
C ARG A 260 1.90 -8.30 -5.26
N SER A 261 2.10 -7.04 -4.94
CA SER A 261 1.48 -5.87 -5.58
C SER A 261 2.22 -5.31 -6.81
N GLY A 262 2.93 -6.13 -7.59
CA GLY A 262 3.66 -5.63 -8.78
C GLY A 262 4.88 -4.76 -8.48
N LYS A 263 5.12 -4.40 -7.24
CA LYS A 263 6.21 -3.53 -6.76
C LYS A 263 7.59 -4.21 -6.78
N ARG A 264 7.69 -5.46 -7.25
CA ARG A 264 8.95 -6.25 -7.27
C ARG A 264 10.03 -5.68 -8.19
N LEU A 265 9.69 -4.74 -9.09
CA LEU A 265 10.62 -4.23 -10.11
C LEU A 265 11.88 -3.62 -9.52
N PHE A 266 11.80 -2.91 -8.39
CA PHE A 266 12.99 -2.40 -7.71
C PHE A 266 13.85 -3.55 -7.15
N LEU A 267 13.24 -4.52 -6.51
CA LEU A 267 13.93 -5.70 -5.97
C LEU A 267 14.63 -6.51 -7.09
N ASP A 268 13.93 -6.70 -8.19
CA ASP A 268 14.49 -7.40 -9.37
C ASP A 268 15.64 -6.59 -9.98
N LEU A 269 15.53 -5.26 -9.99
CA LEU A 269 16.59 -4.36 -10.45
C LEU A 269 17.85 -4.51 -9.60
N ILE A 270 17.74 -4.39 -8.26
CA ILE A 270 18.91 -4.46 -7.38
C ILE A 270 19.59 -5.85 -7.44
N ARG A 271 18.81 -6.92 -7.60
CA ARG A 271 19.35 -8.26 -7.86
C ARG A 271 20.11 -8.35 -9.19
N GLN A 272 19.52 -7.79 -10.25
CA GLN A 272 20.13 -7.78 -11.59
C GLN A 272 21.49 -7.07 -11.60
N ILE A 273 21.65 -6.00 -10.82
CA ILE A 273 22.89 -5.23 -10.73
C ILE A 273 23.93 -5.84 -9.77
N GLY A 274 23.59 -6.93 -9.08
CA GLY A 274 24.54 -7.70 -8.27
C GLY A 274 24.31 -7.67 -6.75
N ALA A 275 23.17 -7.17 -6.28
CA ALA A 275 22.84 -7.21 -4.85
C ALA A 275 22.62 -8.66 -4.37
N ASP A 276 23.21 -8.99 -3.22
CA ASP A 276 22.94 -10.26 -2.50
C ASP A 276 21.68 -10.11 -1.66
N VAL A 277 20.52 -10.38 -2.29
CA VAL A 277 19.19 -10.29 -1.67
C VAL A 277 18.51 -11.65 -1.71
N GLU A 278 18.30 -12.22 -0.53
CA GLU A 278 17.53 -13.43 -0.33
C GLU A 278 16.08 -13.09 0.01
N VAL A 279 15.14 -13.76 -0.64
CA VAL A 279 13.70 -13.70 -0.32
C VAL A 279 13.32 -14.99 0.33
N GLN A 280 12.93 -14.92 1.58
CA GLN A 280 12.39 -16.04 2.35
C GLN A 280 10.87 -15.89 2.34
N ASP A 281 10.21 -16.72 1.52
CA ASP A 281 8.76 -16.71 1.34
C ASP A 281 8.13 -17.78 2.22
N GLU A 282 7.34 -17.37 3.21
CA GLU A 282 6.56 -18.22 4.09
C GLU A 282 5.05 -18.12 3.78
N GLY A 283 4.70 -18.08 2.49
CA GLY A 283 3.33 -18.03 2.01
C GLY A 283 2.78 -16.61 1.87
N SER A 284 2.15 -16.05 2.89
CA SER A 284 1.64 -14.65 2.85
C SER A 284 2.64 -13.61 3.37
N LYS A 285 3.72 -14.05 4.00
CA LYS A 285 4.78 -13.23 4.59
C LYS A 285 6.08 -13.46 3.86
N CYS A 286 6.76 -12.39 3.49
CA CYS A 286 8.08 -12.43 2.87
C CYS A 286 9.08 -11.67 3.71
N ASP A 287 10.17 -12.33 4.09
CA ASP A 287 11.32 -11.68 4.70
C ASP A 287 12.38 -11.41 3.62
N LEU A 288 12.93 -10.19 3.62
CA LEU A 288 13.96 -9.75 2.70
C LEU A 288 15.28 -9.62 3.45
N ALA A 289 16.21 -10.53 3.21
CA ALA A 289 17.54 -10.50 3.80
C ALA A 289 18.58 -9.97 2.80
N VAL A 290 19.38 -8.99 3.21
CA VAL A 290 20.43 -8.37 2.39
C VAL A 290 21.76 -8.49 3.09
N LYS A 291 22.79 -8.91 2.33
CA LYS A 291 24.19 -8.84 2.73
C LYS A 291 24.92 -7.77 1.95
N GLY A 292 25.66 -6.90 2.65
CA GLY A 292 26.38 -5.78 2.06
C GLY A 292 27.80 -6.12 1.68
N GLY A 293 28.26 -5.47 0.59
CA GLY A 293 29.65 -5.55 0.12
C GLY A 293 29.86 -6.22 -1.23
N SER A 294 28.77 -6.67 -1.88
CA SER A 294 28.85 -7.12 -3.27
C SER A 294 29.17 -5.96 -4.21
N ALA A 295 29.92 -6.22 -5.27
CA ALA A 295 30.15 -5.25 -6.33
C ALA A 295 28.85 -5.01 -7.10
N ILE A 296 28.46 -3.73 -7.19
CA ILE A 296 27.22 -3.33 -7.85
C ILE A 296 27.54 -2.71 -9.20
N LYS A 297 26.95 -3.23 -10.25
CA LYS A 297 27.19 -2.79 -11.63
C LYS A 297 26.19 -1.71 -12.01
N ALA A 298 26.67 -0.70 -12.74
CA ALA A 298 25.79 0.28 -13.36
C ALA A 298 24.88 -0.38 -14.40
N THR A 299 23.68 0.19 -14.59
CA THR A 299 22.69 -0.26 -15.57
C THR A 299 21.92 0.93 -16.15
N ARG A 300 21.00 0.63 -17.05
CA ARG A 300 20.06 1.60 -17.60
C ARG A 300 18.64 1.26 -17.15
N VAL A 301 17.97 2.26 -16.58
CA VAL A 301 16.55 2.23 -16.27
C VAL A 301 15.86 3.21 -17.22
N ALA A 302 14.94 2.72 -18.03
CA ALA A 302 14.25 3.51 -19.07
C ALA A 302 12.88 2.89 -19.40
N GLU A 303 12.06 3.62 -20.16
CA GLU A 303 10.77 3.18 -20.68
C GLU A 303 9.80 2.77 -19.56
N LYS A 304 8.97 1.76 -19.79
CA LYS A 304 7.99 1.27 -18.80
C LYS A 304 8.60 0.95 -17.45
N ARG A 305 9.88 0.54 -17.42
CA ARG A 305 10.57 0.26 -16.16
C ARG A 305 10.81 1.52 -15.35
N ALA A 306 11.10 2.65 -16.00
CA ALA A 306 11.25 3.94 -15.34
C ALA A 306 9.91 4.45 -14.79
N GLU A 307 8.83 4.32 -15.55
CA GLU A 307 7.48 4.71 -15.13
C GLU A 307 7.07 4.02 -13.80
N HIS A 308 7.39 2.73 -13.65
CA HIS A 308 7.09 1.98 -12.42
C HIS A 308 8.06 2.23 -11.26
N LEU A 309 9.15 2.95 -11.50
CA LEU A 309 10.17 3.25 -10.48
C LEU A 309 10.28 4.74 -10.17
N LEU A 310 9.31 5.57 -10.60
CA LEU A 310 9.32 7.02 -10.40
C LEU A 310 9.49 7.41 -8.93
N GLU A 311 8.78 6.75 -8.02
CA GLU A 311 8.87 6.97 -6.58
C GLU A 311 10.25 6.62 -5.98
N HIS A 312 11.06 5.85 -6.70
CA HIS A 312 12.39 5.41 -6.28
C HIS A 312 13.54 6.14 -6.98
N VAL A 313 13.27 7.13 -7.82
CA VAL A 313 14.31 7.80 -8.64
C VAL A 313 15.39 8.42 -7.77
N ALA A 314 15.05 9.07 -6.65
CA ALA A 314 16.03 9.62 -5.72
C ALA A 314 16.90 8.51 -5.11
N LEU A 315 16.30 7.41 -4.68
CA LEU A 315 17.03 6.28 -4.10
C LEU A 315 17.91 5.57 -5.14
N LEU A 316 17.44 5.42 -6.39
CA LEU A 316 18.22 4.89 -7.51
C LEU A 316 19.41 5.79 -7.84
N ALA A 317 19.22 7.12 -7.80
CA ALA A 317 20.28 8.07 -8.06
C ALA A 317 21.37 8.03 -6.95
N VAL A 318 20.97 7.86 -5.70
CA VAL A 318 21.91 7.64 -4.58
C VAL A 318 22.63 6.30 -4.75
N LEU A 319 21.90 5.21 -5.06
CA LEU A 319 22.49 3.91 -5.32
C LEU A 319 23.50 3.98 -6.48
N ALA A 320 23.18 4.69 -7.54
CA ALA A 320 24.04 4.87 -8.71
C ALA A 320 25.42 5.47 -8.37
N THR A 321 25.52 6.30 -7.32
CA THR A 321 26.82 6.83 -6.85
C THR A 321 27.78 5.73 -6.36
N GLN A 322 27.24 4.55 -6.00
CA GLN A 322 27.99 3.41 -5.45
C GLN A 322 28.21 2.29 -6.46
N THR A 323 27.79 2.46 -7.73
CA THR A 323 27.95 1.45 -8.78
C THR A 323 29.30 1.59 -9.50
N GLU A 324 29.72 0.52 -10.16
CA GLU A 324 30.86 0.58 -11.09
C GLU A 324 30.36 1.05 -12.46
N GLY A 325 30.80 2.23 -12.91
CA GLY A 325 30.48 2.82 -14.21
C GLY A 325 29.34 3.84 -14.18
N ALA A 326 28.76 4.13 -15.35
CA ALA A 326 27.72 5.13 -15.54
C ALA A 326 26.33 4.51 -15.47
N PHE A 327 25.55 4.91 -14.48
CA PHE A 327 24.16 4.50 -14.29
C PHE A 327 23.23 5.52 -14.97
N VAL A 328 22.34 5.03 -15.83
CA VAL A 328 21.45 5.88 -16.62
C VAL A 328 20.01 5.72 -16.17
N ILE A 329 19.34 6.83 -15.81
CA ILE A 329 17.91 6.88 -15.52
C ILE A 329 17.27 7.82 -16.53
N ARG A 330 16.34 7.30 -17.37
CA ARG A 330 15.65 8.03 -18.43
C ARG A 330 14.14 7.87 -18.32
N ASP A 331 13.42 8.69 -19.09
CA ASP A 331 11.98 8.66 -19.22
C ASP A 331 11.27 8.99 -17.89
N VAL A 332 11.88 9.90 -17.12
CA VAL A 332 11.41 10.39 -15.82
C VAL A 332 11.07 11.89 -15.83
N SER A 333 10.81 12.45 -17.00
CA SER A 333 10.52 13.89 -17.19
C SER A 333 9.27 14.36 -16.42
N THR A 334 8.32 13.47 -16.16
CA THR A 334 7.11 13.75 -15.37
C THR A 334 7.43 14.24 -13.96
N LEU A 335 8.57 13.81 -13.37
CA LEU A 335 9.00 14.27 -12.05
C LEU A 335 9.37 15.77 -12.02
N ARG A 336 9.54 16.44 -13.17
CA ARG A 336 9.78 17.90 -13.21
C ARG A 336 8.55 18.72 -12.88
N SER A 337 7.35 18.13 -13.00
CA SER A 337 6.07 18.81 -12.84
C SER A 337 5.11 18.18 -11.84
N VAL A 338 5.52 17.12 -11.17
CA VAL A 338 4.69 16.44 -10.14
C VAL A 338 4.62 17.26 -8.85
N HIS A 339 5.66 18.05 -8.55
CA HIS A 339 5.73 18.94 -7.40
C HIS A 339 5.62 20.41 -7.84
N ASP A 340 5.41 21.32 -6.90
CA ASP A 340 5.42 22.76 -7.12
C ASP A 340 6.83 23.32 -7.51
N PHE A 341 7.82 22.41 -7.61
CA PHE A 341 9.21 22.70 -8.00
C PHE A 341 9.75 21.61 -8.94
N ASP A 342 10.81 21.92 -9.71
CA ASP A 342 11.51 20.92 -10.53
C ASP A 342 12.27 19.92 -9.66
N TYR A 343 11.63 18.79 -9.37
CA TYR A 343 12.18 17.73 -8.53
C TYR A 343 13.51 17.17 -9.08
N MET A 344 13.62 17.02 -10.41
CA MET A 344 14.85 16.51 -11.02
C MET A 344 16.01 17.47 -10.87
N ALA A 345 15.80 18.76 -11.09
CA ALA A 345 16.81 19.77 -10.87
C ALA A 345 17.26 19.81 -9.40
N HIS A 346 16.31 19.69 -8.46
CA HIS A 346 16.58 19.62 -7.02
C HIS A 346 17.42 18.40 -6.66
N LEU A 347 17.04 17.21 -7.13
CA LEU A 347 17.78 15.95 -6.93
C LEU A 347 19.22 16.05 -7.45
N VAL A 348 19.40 16.57 -8.67
CA VAL A 348 20.72 16.75 -9.28
C VAL A 348 21.59 17.73 -8.50
N ALA A 349 21.01 18.86 -8.07
CA ALA A 349 21.72 19.86 -7.27
C ALA A 349 22.20 19.25 -5.94
N ALA A 350 21.36 18.49 -5.25
CA ALA A 350 21.69 17.83 -4.00
C ALA A 350 22.85 16.81 -4.18
N LEU A 351 22.78 15.96 -5.19
CA LEU A 351 23.85 14.99 -5.49
C LEU A 351 25.17 15.68 -5.85
N ARG A 352 25.15 16.74 -6.66
CA ARG A 352 26.35 17.53 -6.98
C ARG A 352 26.95 18.21 -5.77
N THR A 353 26.11 18.74 -4.87
CA THR A 353 26.56 19.36 -3.61
C THR A 353 27.27 18.32 -2.74
N MET A 354 26.79 17.07 -2.70
CA MET A 354 27.48 15.95 -2.04
C MET A 354 28.74 15.49 -2.78
N GLY A 355 29.06 16.03 -3.96
CA GLY A 355 30.26 15.67 -4.73
C GLY A 355 30.07 14.53 -5.74
N ALA A 356 28.84 14.07 -5.97
CA ALA A 356 28.56 13.08 -7.00
C ALA A 356 28.71 13.68 -8.41
N LYS A 357 29.19 12.89 -9.36
CA LYS A 357 29.25 13.27 -10.77
C LYS A 357 27.93 12.90 -11.47
N VAL A 358 27.13 13.93 -11.75
CA VAL A 358 25.80 13.78 -12.34
C VAL A 358 25.68 14.64 -13.58
N GLY A 359 25.35 14.00 -14.70
CA GLY A 359 24.88 14.62 -15.94
C GLY A 359 23.34 14.66 -15.97
N GLU A 360 22.79 15.82 -16.31
CA GLU A 360 21.35 16.04 -16.43
C GLU A 360 20.94 16.18 -17.89
N TYR A 361 19.80 15.58 -18.26
CA TYR A 361 19.16 15.68 -19.55
C TYR A 361 17.68 16.01 -19.38
N PRO A 362 16.99 16.51 -20.40
CA PRO A 362 15.55 16.80 -20.30
C PRO A 362 14.72 15.60 -19.83
N GLU A 363 15.10 14.39 -20.21
CA GLU A 363 14.35 13.16 -19.94
C GLU A 363 14.88 12.36 -18.75
N GLY A 364 15.99 12.80 -18.10
CA GLY A 364 16.58 12.03 -17.00
C GLY A 364 17.99 12.45 -16.60
N ILE A 365 18.71 11.51 -15.97
CA ILE A 365 20.06 11.75 -15.44
C ILE A 365 21.00 10.58 -15.74
N VAL A 366 22.30 10.88 -15.74
CA VAL A 366 23.37 9.88 -15.69
C VAL A 366 24.24 10.15 -14.48
N VAL A 367 24.47 9.13 -13.67
CA VAL A 367 25.32 9.21 -12.48
C VAL A 367 26.54 8.34 -12.71
N GLU A 368 27.73 8.93 -12.61
CA GLU A 368 29.00 8.20 -12.60
C GLU A 368 29.31 7.75 -11.17
N GLY A 369 29.34 6.45 -10.94
CA GLY A 369 29.60 5.89 -9.62
C GLY A 369 31.07 5.88 -9.23
N GLY A 370 31.35 5.43 -7.99
CA GLY A 370 32.71 5.29 -7.47
C GLY A 370 33.34 6.58 -6.91
N HIS A 371 32.56 7.66 -6.78
CA HIS A 371 33.01 8.92 -6.19
C HIS A 371 32.56 9.05 -4.74
N ALA A 372 33.49 9.46 -3.86
CA ALA A 372 33.19 9.66 -2.45
C ALA A 372 32.19 10.81 -2.25
N LEU A 373 31.13 10.56 -1.50
CA LEU A 373 30.19 11.59 -1.09
C LEU A 373 30.72 12.38 0.11
N LYS A 374 30.34 13.65 0.22
CA LYS A 374 30.67 14.55 1.33
C LYS A 374 29.42 14.88 2.12
N GLY A 375 29.56 15.01 3.43
CA GLY A 375 28.54 15.56 4.30
C GLY A 375 28.26 17.03 3.97
N VAL A 376 26.98 17.35 3.86
CA VAL A 376 26.49 18.68 3.45
C VAL A 376 25.13 18.96 4.11
N GLU A 377 24.64 20.18 3.95
CA GLU A 377 23.29 20.55 4.32
C GLU A 377 22.37 20.47 3.08
N LEU A 378 21.22 19.82 3.23
CA LEU A 378 20.21 19.59 2.18
C LEU A 378 18.84 19.98 2.67
N ASP A 379 17.99 20.47 1.78
CA ASP A 379 16.57 20.70 2.03
C ASP A 379 15.77 19.59 1.37
N SER A 380 14.82 19.01 2.09
CA SER A 380 13.94 17.96 1.55
C SER A 380 12.83 18.50 0.67
N ASN A 381 12.55 19.81 0.74
CA ASN A 381 11.35 20.45 0.17
C ASN A 381 10.04 19.72 0.55
N GLY A 382 10.04 19.04 1.72
CA GLY A 382 8.88 18.31 2.21
C GLY A 382 8.62 16.96 1.51
N ASP A 383 9.59 16.45 0.74
CA ASP A 383 9.46 15.15 0.06
C ASP A 383 10.03 14.00 0.90
N PRO A 384 9.18 13.01 1.30
CA PRO A 384 9.63 11.87 2.10
C PRO A 384 10.61 10.95 1.37
N SER A 385 10.47 10.78 0.05
CA SER A 385 11.34 9.91 -0.76
C SER A 385 12.75 10.49 -0.84
N PHE A 386 12.84 11.83 -0.93
CA PHE A 386 14.11 12.56 -0.84
C PHE A 386 14.77 12.33 0.52
N VAL A 387 14.01 12.51 1.63
CA VAL A 387 14.55 12.29 2.99
C VAL A 387 15.10 10.87 3.14
N GLN A 388 14.37 9.86 2.69
CA GLN A 388 14.79 8.46 2.75
C GLN A 388 16.05 8.21 1.93
N ALA A 389 16.09 8.68 0.69
CA ALA A 389 17.23 8.48 -0.22
C ALA A 389 18.49 9.17 0.29
N PHE A 390 18.38 10.43 0.72
CA PHE A 390 19.52 11.19 1.20
C PHE A 390 19.94 10.81 2.62
N SER A 391 19.08 10.15 3.40
CA SER A 391 19.50 9.46 4.63
C SER A 391 20.45 8.29 4.32
N VAL A 392 20.22 7.56 3.23
CA VAL A 392 21.15 6.53 2.76
C VAL A 392 22.46 7.18 2.27
N ALA A 393 22.39 8.26 1.50
CA ALA A 393 23.56 9.00 1.04
C ALA A 393 24.39 9.53 2.21
N ALA A 394 23.75 10.05 3.25
CA ALA A 394 24.39 10.54 4.48
C ALA A 394 25.18 9.45 5.22
N MET A 395 24.68 8.22 5.23
CA MET A 395 25.42 7.08 5.82
C MET A 395 26.67 6.72 5.04
N LEU A 396 26.74 7.07 3.76
CA LEU A 396 27.90 6.83 2.86
C LEU A 396 28.86 8.02 2.78
N ALA A 397 28.43 9.20 3.23
CA ALA A 397 29.18 10.43 3.08
C ALA A 397 30.37 10.51 4.04
N GLN A 398 31.36 11.31 3.68
CA GLN A 398 32.43 11.71 4.58
C GLN A 398 32.01 12.98 5.35
N GLY A 399 31.78 12.84 6.64
CA GLY A 399 31.31 13.92 7.52
C GLY A 399 29.80 13.91 7.73
N GLU A 400 29.29 14.82 8.51
CA GLU A 400 27.89 14.95 8.88
C GLU A 400 27.05 15.53 7.74
N THR A 401 25.86 15.02 7.57
CA THR A 401 24.86 15.57 6.65
C THR A 401 23.65 16.04 7.44
N VAL A 402 23.23 17.27 7.21
CA VAL A 402 21.99 17.84 7.77
C VAL A 402 20.90 17.79 6.70
N ILE A 403 19.78 17.17 7.01
CA ILE A 403 18.58 17.21 6.14
C ILE A 403 17.52 18.04 6.85
N ARG A 404 17.08 19.12 6.19
CA ARG A 404 16.03 20.01 6.67
C ARG A 404 14.65 19.50 6.25
N GLY A 405 13.64 19.82 7.04
CA GLY A 405 12.23 19.52 6.70
C GLY A 405 11.89 18.03 6.76
N THR A 406 12.50 17.25 7.67
CA THR A 406 12.33 15.80 7.75
C THR A 406 11.01 15.34 8.34
N GLU A 407 10.17 16.26 8.90
CA GLU A 407 8.85 15.94 9.46
C GLU A 407 7.85 15.38 8.45
N CYS A 408 8.07 15.61 7.16
CA CYS A 408 7.25 15.00 6.11
C CYS A 408 7.28 13.46 6.17
N LEU A 409 8.39 12.90 6.67
CA LEU A 409 8.55 11.45 6.78
C LEU A 409 7.70 10.83 7.90
N ASP A 410 7.34 11.59 8.94
CA ASP A 410 6.52 11.08 10.05
C ASP A 410 5.10 10.68 9.60
N ARG A 411 4.64 11.20 8.46
CA ARG A 411 3.34 10.83 7.84
C ARG A 411 3.39 9.50 7.08
N VAL A 412 4.59 9.06 6.70
CA VAL A 412 4.79 7.88 5.84
C VAL A 412 5.47 6.76 6.61
N PHE A 413 6.53 7.10 7.35
CA PHE A 413 7.30 6.17 8.15
C PHE A 413 7.73 6.81 9.48
N PRO A 414 6.82 6.93 10.46
CA PRO A 414 7.17 7.39 11.79
C PRO A 414 8.24 6.45 12.40
N GLY A 415 9.24 7.04 13.06
CA GLY A 415 10.34 6.26 13.65
C GLY A 415 11.38 5.74 12.63
N PHE A 416 11.38 6.21 11.37
CA PHE A 416 12.38 5.81 10.36
C PHE A 416 13.83 5.98 10.85
N PHE A 417 14.15 7.12 11.45
CA PHE A 417 15.50 7.40 11.97
C PHE A 417 15.86 6.50 13.15
N ASP A 418 14.88 6.16 14.01
CA ASP A 418 15.10 5.23 15.12
C ASP A 418 15.33 3.81 14.60
N THR A 419 14.62 3.42 13.57
CA THR A 419 14.84 2.15 12.84
C THR A 419 16.26 2.11 12.26
N LEU A 420 16.72 3.14 11.57
CA LEU A 420 18.08 3.20 11.05
C LEU A 420 19.13 3.17 12.17
N ASN A 421 18.90 3.89 13.25
CA ASN A 421 19.82 3.93 14.39
C ASN A 421 19.89 2.58 15.11
N SER A 422 18.79 1.86 15.26
CA SER A 422 18.75 0.52 15.82
C SER A 422 19.60 -0.47 15.02
N LEU A 423 19.61 -0.35 13.70
CA LEU A 423 20.40 -1.17 12.78
C LEU A 423 21.89 -0.80 12.77
N LYS A 424 22.24 0.49 13.03
CA LYS A 424 23.65 0.94 13.20
C LYS A 424 24.28 0.41 14.49
N GLY A 425 23.47 0.25 15.52
CA GLY A 425 23.91 -0.09 16.87
C GLY A 425 23.88 -1.56 17.23
N GLY A 426 23.90 -2.49 16.27
CA GLY A 426 23.89 -3.93 16.56
C GLY A 426 24.84 -4.27 17.72
N LYS A 427 24.33 -4.16 18.96
CA LYS A 427 25.03 -4.64 20.15
C LYS A 427 25.16 -6.15 20.00
N ARG A 428 26.39 -6.63 20.10
CA ARG A 428 26.75 -8.04 20.23
C ARG A 428 26.02 -8.69 21.39
#